data_7137cab6b9681e7d4e3325dc66bd2c76
#
_entry.id   7137cab6b9681e7d4e3325dc66bd2c76
#
_cell.length_a   1.000
_cell.length_b   1.000
_cell.length_c   1.000
_cell.angle_alpha   90.00
_cell.angle_beta   90.00
_cell.angle_gamma   90.00
#
_symmetry.space_group_name_H-M   'P 1'
#
loop_
_entity.id
_entity.type
_entity.pdbx_description
1 polymer ?
#
loop_
_entity_poly.entity_id
_entity_poly.type
_entity_poly.pdbx_seq_one_letter_code
_entity_poly.pdbx_strand_id
1 'polypeptide(L)'
;MALPMLECMRPLRAAEAPAQPRRSVFIYLPNGVNTYDYQLEEEGPDYTLSTILAPLEPHRSQFSPISGLYHPNAFGVAHDATRTWLTGAKHGPSDKNSISVDQWMAQLTGPSTRFPSLEISNQGQPIAVSTDGIALPAQASPSVVFKDLFAEQSGGVERQRRDLQRK
;
A
#
# COMPACT_ATOMS: atom_id res chain seq x y z
N MET A 1 -26.01 -13.57 6.13
CA MET A 1 -24.62 -13.36 6.57
C MET A 1 -24.42 -11.86 6.66
N ALA A 2 -24.31 -11.27 7.86
CA ALA A 2 -24.10 -9.84 8.01
C ALA A 2 -22.62 -9.53 7.71
N LEU A 3 -22.35 -8.53 6.88
CA LEU A 3 -21.01 -8.04 6.67
C LEU A 3 -20.50 -7.42 7.98
N PRO A 4 -19.26 -7.71 8.41
CA PRO A 4 -18.70 -7.05 9.58
C PRO A 4 -18.64 -5.54 9.35
N MET A 5 -19.05 -4.76 10.33
CA MET A 5 -18.93 -3.31 10.29
C MET A 5 -17.47 -2.92 10.12
N LEU A 6 -17.15 -2.31 9.00
CA LEU A 6 -15.86 -1.67 8.80
C LEU A 6 -15.80 -0.44 9.71
N GLU A 7 -14.62 -0.08 10.20
CA GLU A 7 -14.43 1.09 11.08
C GLU A 7 -14.96 2.41 10.47
N CYS A 8 -14.99 2.48 9.13
CA CYS A 8 -15.58 3.60 8.39
C CYS A 8 -17.12 3.65 8.46
N MET A 9 -17.79 2.59 8.93
CA MET A 9 -19.25 2.50 9.06
C MET A 9 -19.75 2.86 10.48
N ARG A 10 -18.87 3.28 11.38
CA ARG A 10 -19.30 3.75 12.70
C ARG A 10 -20.09 5.05 12.57
N PRO A 11 -21.31 5.14 13.17
CA PRO A 11 -22.05 6.39 13.15
C PRO A 11 -21.23 7.49 13.85
N LEU A 12 -21.10 8.64 13.19
CA LEU A 12 -20.52 9.84 13.75
C LEU A 12 -21.36 10.29 14.95
N ARG A 13 -20.98 9.94 16.15
CA ARG A 13 -21.45 10.64 17.35
C ARG A 13 -20.62 11.91 17.51
N ALA A 14 -21.30 13.04 17.62
CA ALA A 14 -20.72 14.37 17.76
C ALA A 14 -20.13 14.62 19.17
N ALA A 15 -19.20 13.78 19.60
CA ALA A 15 -18.27 14.05 20.68
C ALA A 15 -16.92 13.68 20.08
N GLU A 16 -15.96 14.58 20.06
CA GLU A 16 -14.61 14.46 19.49
C GLU A 16 -14.24 13.02 19.14
N ALA A 17 -14.70 12.56 17.97
CA ALA A 17 -14.35 11.23 17.50
C ALA A 17 -12.84 11.22 17.35
N PRO A 18 -12.10 10.27 17.93
CA PRO A 18 -10.67 10.17 17.73
C PRO A 18 -10.42 10.19 16.23
N ALA A 19 -9.51 11.07 15.79
CA ALA A 19 -9.21 11.24 14.38
C ALA A 19 -9.03 9.86 13.76
N GLN A 20 -9.84 9.52 12.75
CA GLN A 20 -9.72 8.22 12.11
C GLN A 20 -8.32 8.08 11.51
N PRO A 21 -7.64 6.96 11.73
CA PRO A 21 -6.30 6.78 11.20
C PRO A 21 -6.35 6.88 9.67
N ARG A 22 -5.47 7.69 9.12
CA ARG A 22 -5.32 7.80 7.67
C ARG A 22 -4.82 6.48 7.11
N ARG A 23 -5.35 6.08 5.96
CA ARG A 23 -4.93 4.88 5.25
C ARG A 23 -4.30 5.27 3.94
N SER A 24 -3.23 4.58 3.57
CA SER A 24 -2.56 4.73 2.28
C SER A 24 -2.55 3.38 1.57
N VAL A 25 -2.77 3.40 0.26
CA VAL A 25 -2.71 2.22 -0.59
C VAL A 25 -1.69 2.48 -1.69
N PHE A 26 -0.73 1.59 -1.82
CA PHE A 26 0.29 1.62 -2.87
C PHE A 26 0.03 0.45 -3.82
N ILE A 27 -0.21 0.75 -5.09
CA ILE A 27 -0.49 -0.25 -6.12
C ILE A 27 0.64 -0.23 -7.12
N TYR A 28 1.39 -1.32 -7.18
CA TYR A 28 2.51 -1.49 -8.09
C TYR A 28 2.11 -2.30 -9.32
N LEU A 29 2.40 -1.77 -10.49
CA LEU A 29 2.23 -2.43 -11.78
C LEU A 29 3.61 -2.73 -12.36
N PRO A 30 4.06 -4.01 -12.36
CA PRO A 30 5.47 -4.37 -12.62
C PRO A 30 6.01 -3.91 -13.97
N ASN A 31 5.25 -4.03 -15.03
CA ASN A 31 5.70 -3.64 -16.36
C ASN A 31 5.30 -2.21 -16.75
N GLY A 32 4.75 -1.46 -15.80
CA GLY A 32 4.25 -0.12 -16.07
C GLY A 32 2.97 -0.11 -16.91
N VAL A 33 2.79 0.95 -17.66
CA VAL A 33 1.61 1.19 -18.52
C VAL A 33 2.07 1.52 -19.94
N ASN A 34 1.18 1.35 -20.91
CA ASN A 34 1.42 1.84 -22.25
C ASN A 34 1.44 3.39 -22.24
N THR A 35 2.61 3.96 -22.43
CA THR A 35 2.80 5.41 -22.33
C THR A 35 2.03 6.19 -23.38
N TYR A 36 1.81 5.65 -24.57
CA TYR A 36 1.08 6.32 -25.64
C TYR A 36 -0.41 6.52 -25.30
N ASP A 37 -1.00 5.57 -24.59
CA ASP A 37 -2.42 5.61 -24.21
C ASP A 37 -2.65 6.14 -22.79
N TYR A 38 -1.57 6.29 -21.99
CA TYR A 38 -1.65 6.74 -20.61
C TYR A 38 -1.25 8.20 -20.43
N GLN A 39 -0.24 8.66 -21.19
CA GLN A 39 0.31 10.00 -21.04
C GLN A 39 -0.74 11.06 -21.38
N LEU A 40 -0.78 12.13 -20.59
CA LEU A 40 -1.58 13.31 -20.85
C LEU A 40 -0.77 14.26 -21.72
N GLU A 41 -1.45 14.91 -22.65
CA GLU A 41 -0.85 15.93 -23.53
C GLU A 41 -0.82 17.30 -22.89
N GLU A 42 -1.74 17.55 -21.93
CA GLU A 42 -1.93 18.85 -21.30
C GLU A 42 -1.48 18.79 -19.83
N GLU A 43 -0.97 19.92 -19.35
CA GLU A 43 -0.60 20.14 -17.95
C GLU A 43 -1.64 21.04 -17.26
N GLY A 44 -1.70 20.96 -15.93
CA GLY A 44 -2.59 21.80 -15.13
C GLY A 44 -3.93 21.13 -14.80
N PRO A 45 -4.92 21.87 -14.30
CA PRO A 45 -6.16 21.30 -13.80
C PRO A 45 -7.14 20.84 -14.90
N ASP A 46 -7.03 21.42 -16.09
CA ASP A 46 -8.01 21.25 -17.18
C ASP A 46 -7.57 20.23 -18.24
N TYR A 47 -6.67 19.30 -17.86
CA TYR A 47 -6.18 18.23 -18.74
C TYR A 47 -7.31 17.32 -19.25
N THR A 48 -7.17 16.82 -20.45
CA THR A 48 -8.05 15.77 -21.02
C THR A 48 -7.56 14.39 -20.57
N LEU A 49 -8.49 13.55 -20.12
CA LEU A 49 -8.12 12.18 -19.71
C LEU A 49 -7.71 11.37 -20.93
N SER A 50 -6.60 10.66 -20.79
CA SER A 50 -6.15 9.70 -21.80
C SER A 50 -7.09 8.50 -21.89
N THR A 51 -6.97 7.69 -22.96
CA THR A 51 -7.81 6.51 -23.20
C THR A 51 -7.86 5.56 -21.99
N ILE A 52 -6.71 5.32 -21.35
CA ILE A 52 -6.63 4.44 -20.18
C ILE A 52 -7.25 5.07 -18.93
N LEU A 53 -7.17 6.38 -18.79
CA LEU A 53 -7.71 7.10 -17.64
C LEU A 53 -9.20 7.50 -17.82
N ALA A 54 -9.75 7.43 -19.01
CA ALA A 54 -11.13 7.83 -19.29
C ALA A 54 -12.19 7.17 -18.35
N PRO A 55 -12.07 5.91 -17.93
CA PRO A 55 -13.01 5.32 -16.97
C PRO A 55 -13.02 6.00 -15.59
N LEU A 56 -12.00 6.79 -15.26
CA LEU A 56 -11.89 7.52 -14.01
C LEU A 56 -12.56 8.91 -14.05
N GLU A 57 -13.18 9.31 -15.17
CA GLU A 57 -13.84 10.61 -15.32
C GLU A 57 -14.80 10.95 -14.16
N PRO A 58 -15.63 10.02 -13.65
CA PRO A 58 -16.48 10.31 -12.48
C PRO A 58 -15.73 10.68 -11.21
N HIS A 59 -14.44 10.35 -11.14
CA HIS A 59 -13.57 10.58 -9.98
C HIS A 59 -12.52 11.68 -10.22
N ARG A 60 -12.63 12.44 -11.31
CA ARG A 60 -11.64 13.43 -11.74
C ARG A 60 -11.18 14.38 -10.62
N SER A 61 -12.09 14.82 -9.77
CA SER A 61 -11.77 15.70 -8.64
C SER A 61 -11.05 15.02 -7.46
N GLN A 62 -10.88 13.70 -7.52
CA GLN A 62 -10.37 12.89 -6.41
C GLN A 62 -8.97 12.33 -6.70
N PHE A 63 -8.41 12.54 -7.88
CA PHE A 63 -7.08 12.07 -8.24
C PHE A 63 -6.29 13.10 -9.03
N SER A 64 -4.98 12.94 -9.03
CA SER A 64 -4.05 13.76 -9.80
C SER A 64 -3.08 12.86 -10.55
N PRO A 65 -3.09 12.81 -11.88
CA PRO A 65 -2.06 12.15 -12.65
C PRO A 65 -0.74 12.92 -12.49
N ILE A 66 0.34 12.21 -12.22
CA ILE A 66 1.68 12.77 -12.12
C ILE A 66 2.56 12.05 -13.12
N SER A 67 3.10 12.78 -14.08
CA SER A 67 4.03 12.25 -15.09
C SER A 67 5.43 12.83 -14.91
N GLY A 68 6.38 12.31 -15.70
CA GLY A 68 7.76 12.80 -15.68
C GLY A 68 8.58 12.39 -14.45
N LEU A 69 8.03 11.56 -13.57
CA LEU A 69 8.78 11.01 -12.43
C LEU A 69 9.60 9.80 -12.87
N TYR A 70 10.81 9.71 -12.37
CA TYR A 70 11.67 8.55 -12.55
C TYR A 70 12.46 8.26 -11.28
N HIS A 71 12.92 7.02 -11.16
CA HIS A 71 13.70 6.59 -10.02
C HIS A 71 15.20 6.56 -10.40
N PRO A 72 16.03 7.50 -9.91
CA PRO A 72 17.42 7.64 -10.35
C PRO A 72 18.32 6.44 -10.01
N ASN A 73 17.91 5.64 -9.03
CA ASN A 73 18.66 4.48 -8.56
C ASN A 73 18.23 3.14 -9.19
N ALA A 74 17.14 3.12 -9.96
CA ALA A 74 16.56 1.90 -10.55
C ALA A 74 17.02 1.66 -11.99
N PHE A 75 18.26 2.00 -12.33
CA PHE A 75 18.79 1.92 -13.68
C PHE A 75 19.01 0.47 -14.13
N GLY A 76 18.56 0.13 -15.33
CA GLY A 76 18.92 -1.09 -16.03
C GLY A 76 18.20 -2.37 -15.59
N VAL A 77 17.15 -2.28 -14.76
CA VAL A 77 16.49 -3.46 -14.17
C VAL A 77 14.98 -3.39 -14.37
N ALA A 78 14.54 -3.57 -15.62
CA ALA A 78 13.15 -3.39 -16.02
C ALA A 78 12.15 -4.26 -15.24
N HIS A 79 12.53 -5.49 -14.85
CA HIS A 79 11.62 -6.45 -14.18
C HIS A 79 11.87 -6.59 -12.67
N ASP A 80 12.88 -5.94 -12.12
CA ASP A 80 13.27 -6.06 -10.70
C ASP A 80 13.08 -4.75 -9.91
N ALA A 81 12.26 -3.85 -10.42
CA ALA A 81 11.98 -2.57 -9.79
C ALA A 81 11.14 -2.69 -8.50
N THR A 82 10.58 -3.87 -8.20
CA THR A 82 9.86 -4.15 -6.95
C THR A 82 10.67 -3.79 -5.72
N ARG A 83 11.99 -4.02 -5.76
CA ARG A 83 12.88 -3.76 -4.62
C ARG A 83 13.22 -2.27 -4.43
N THR A 84 12.99 -1.45 -5.43
CA THR A 84 13.36 -0.03 -5.42
C THR A 84 12.17 0.91 -5.41
N TRP A 85 11.01 0.43 -5.80
CA TRP A 85 9.82 1.26 -6.03
C TRP A 85 9.40 2.07 -4.80
N LEU A 86 9.27 1.45 -3.64
CA LEU A 86 8.86 2.13 -2.40
C LEU A 86 10.05 2.55 -1.50
N THR A 87 11.26 2.13 -1.82
CA THR A 87 12.44 2.39 -0.98
C THR A 87 13.30 3.55 -1.47
N GLY A 88 13.28 3.84 -2.77
CA GLY A 88 14.21 4.77 -3.37
C GLY A 88 15.66 4.31 -3.36
N ALA A 89 15.95 3.08 -2.94
CA ALA A 89 17.28 2.56 -2.78
C ALA A 89 17.92 2.21 -4.12
N LYS A 90 19.25 2.18 -4.14
CA LYS A 90 20.00 1.72 -5.30
C LYS A 90 19.81 0.23 -5.47
N HIS A 91 19.45 -0.18 -6.69
CA HIS A 91 19.48 -1.59 -7.03
C HIS A 91 20.90 -2.16 -6.94
N GLY A 92 21.07 -3.30 -6.30
CA GLY A 92 22.37 -3.93 -6.12
C GLY A 92 22.27 -5.34 -5.54
N PRO A 93 23.39 -6.06 -5.47
CA PRO A 93 23.43 -7.44 -5.00
C PRO A 93 23.23 -7.59 -3.48
N SER A 94 23.02 -6.51 -2.76
CA SER A 94 22.79 -6.56 -1.31
C SER A 94 21.42 -7.16 -1.00
N ASP A 95 21.38 -8.09 -0.06
CA ASP A 95 20.15 -8.65 0.49
C ASP A 95 19.39 -7.65 1.38
N LYS A 96 20.06 -6.58 1.78
CA LYS A 96 19.46 -5.49 2.58
C LYS A 96 19.15 -4.28 1.72
N ASN A 97 18.00 -3.69 2.00
CA ASN A 97 17.50 -2.48 1.37
C ASN A 97 17.22 -1.41 2.44
N SER A 98 16.82 -0.21 2.07
CA SER A 98 16.27 0.78 3.00
C SER A 98 14.80 0.49 3.29
N ILE A 99 14.30 1.03 4.39
CA ILE A 99 12.86 0.96 4.71
C ILE A 99 12.02 1.53 3.56
N SER A 100 10.93 0.87 3.24
CA SER A 100 9.97 1.38 2.26
C SER A 100 9.03 2.44 2.87
N VAL A 101 8.54 3.35 2.04
CA VAL A 101 7.69 4.48 2.49
C VAL A 101 6.40 4.02 3.16
N ASP A 102 5.79 2.94 2.69
CA ASP A 102 4.61 2.33 3.30
C ASP A 102 4.89 1.84 4.72
N GLN A 103 6.06 1.23 4.95
CA GLN A 103 6.48 0.77 6.28
C GLN A 103 6.87 1.93 7.20
N TRP A 104 7.45 2.98 6.64
CA TRP A 104 7.68 4.20 7.40
C TRP A 104 6.36 4.85 7.85
N MET A 105 5.35 4.89 6.97
CA MET A 105 4.00 5.34 7.31
C MET A 105 3.33 4.43 8.33
N ALA A 106 3.50 3.11 8.23
CA ALA A 106 2.96 2.14 9.17
C ALA A 106 3.49 2.34 10.60
N GLN A 107 4.71 2.81 10.78
CA GLN A 107 5.22 3.18 12.11
C GLN A 107 4.45 4.35 12.73
N LEU A 108 4.00 5.30 11.93
CA LEU A 108 3.28 6.48 12.40
C LEU A 108 1.80 6.19 12.69
N THR A 109 1.16 5.39 11.85
CA THR A 109 -0.29 5.15 11.89
C THR A 109 -0.66 3.81 12.55
N GLY A 110 0.24 2.85 12.52
CA GLY A 110 0.03 1.48 12.99
C GLY A 110 -0.43 1.35 14.45
N PRO A 111 0.10 2.15 15.41
CA PRO A 111 -0.34 2.08 16.80
C PRO A 111 -1.85 2.31 17.01
N SER A 112 -2.51 2.99 16.07
CA SER A 112 -3.95 3.26 16.10
C SER A 112 -4.80 2.31 15.26
N THR A 113 -4.18 1.28 14.66
CA THR A 113 -4.85 0.34 13.77
C THR A 113 -4.66 -1.12 14.21
N ARG A 114 -5.58 -1.99 13.82
CA ARG A 114 -5.45 -3.44 14.08
C ARG A 114 -4.29 -4.07 13.30
N PHE A 115 -4.11 -3.62 12.06
CA PHE A 115 -3.02 -4.04 11.19
C PHE A 115 -2.24 -2.79 10.78
N PRO A 116 -0.98 -2.66 11.19
CA PRO A 116 -0.15 -1.52 10.79
C PRO A 116 0.02 -1.42 9.28
N SER A 117 0.18 -2.56 8.62
CA SER A 117 0.28 -2.69 7.17
C SER A 117 -0.28 -4.04 6.69
N LEU A 118 -0.53 -4.14 5.40
CA LEU A 118 -0.97 -5.34 4.71
C LEU A 118 -0.26 -5.42 3.36
N GLU A 119 0.57 -6.41 3.20
CA GLU A 119 1.30 -6.70 1.98
C GLU A 119 0.55 -7.78 1.20
N ILE A 120 0.04 -7.40 0.02
CA ILE A 120 -0.75 -8.29 -0.85
C ILE A 120 -0.12 -8.31 -2.23
N SER A 121 0.00 -9.50 -2.82
CA SER A 121 0.53 -9.67 -4.16
C SER A 121 -0.20 -10.80 -4.88
N ASN A 122 -0.37 -10.70 -6.17
CA ASN A 122 -0.95 -11.79 -6.98
C ASN A 122 0.01 -13.00 -7.13
N GLN A 123 1.30 -12.79 -6.88
CA GLN A 123 2.34 -13.83 -7.01
C GLN A 123 3.19 -14.01 -5.75
N GLY A 124 2.86 -13.34 -4.65
CA GLY A 124 3.61 -13.41 -3.40
C GLY A 124 4.92 -12.62 -3.40
N GLN A 125 5.23 -11.87 -4.45
CA GLN A 125 6.45 -11.05 -4.49
C GLN A 125 6.32 -9.84 -3.56
N PRO A 126 7.31 -9.60 -2.69
CA PRO A 126 7.30 -8.47 -1.77
C PRO A 126 7.65 -7.16 -2.47
N ILE A 127 6.97 -6.09 -2.10
CA ILE A 127 7.32 -4.70 -2.47
C ILE A 127 7.67 -3.86 -1.25
N ALA A 128 7.25 -4.30 -0.07
CA ALA A 128 7.50 -3.64 1.20
C ALA A 128 8.81 -4.12 1.83
N VAL A 129 9.50 -3.21 2.50
CA VAL A 129 10.78 -3.48 3.17
C VAL A 129 10.76 -2.92 4.58
N SER A 130 11.09 -3.76 5.55
CA SER A 130 11.12 -3.41 6.97
C SER A 130 12.19 -2.36 7.31
N THR A 131 12.17 -1.88 8.55
CA THR A 131 13.19 -0.99 9.11
C THR A 131 14.60 -1.58 9.03
N ASP A 132 14.70 -2.91 9.15
CA ASP A 132 15.99 -3.61 9.10
C ASP A 132 16.48 -3.89 7.67
N GLY A 133 15.75 -3.39 6.67
CA GLY A 133 16.08 -3.57 5.26
C GLY A 133 15.68 -4.93 4.70
N ILE A 134 14.81 -5.67 5.39
CA ILE A 134 14.36 -7.01 4.99
C ILE A 134 13.02 -6.90 4.26
N ALA A 135 12.92 -7.57 3.11
CA ALA A 135 11.69 -7.63 2.35
C ALA A 135 10.59 -8.36 3.15
N LEU A 136 9.41 -7.75 3.25
CA LEU A 136 8.26 -8.33 3.94
C LEU A 136 7.49 -9.24 2.99
N PRO A 137 7.17 -10.48 3.41
CA PRO A 137 6.44 -11.42 2.56
C PRO A 137 5.03 -10.89 2.27
N ALA A 138 4.60 -11.01 1.01
CA ALA A 138 3.27 -10.62 0.59
C ALA A 138 2.33 -11.82 0.53
N GLN A 139 1.08 -11.63 0.99
CA GLN A 139 0.05 -12.66 0.94
C GLN A 139 -0.57 -12.73 -0.46
N ALA A 140 -0.52 -13.92 -1.08
CA ALA A 140 -1.08 -14.13 -2.41
C ALA A 140 -2.51 -14.70 -2.41
N SER A 141 -3.01 -15.14 -1.27
CA SER A 141 -4.34 -15.74 -1.17
C SER A 141 -5.39 -14.74 -0.66
N PRO A 142 -6.37 -14.32 -1.48
CA PRO A 142 -7.45 -13.44 -1.03
C PRO A 142 -8.27 -14.01 0.12
N SER A 143 -8.44 -15.34 0.17
CA SER A 143 -9.19 -16.01 1.23
C SER A 143 -8.47 -15.94 2.58
N VAL A 144 -7.13 -15.98 2.58
CA VAL A 144 -6.33 -15.81 3.79
C VAL A 144 -6.42 -14.36 4.26
N VAL A 145 -6.22 -13.39 3.36
CA VAL A 145 -6.37 -11.97 3.68
C VAL A 145 -7.75 -11.69 4.26
N PHE A 146 -8.82 -12.23 3.66
CA PHE A 146 -10.17 -12.05 4.17
C PHE A 146 -10.34 -12.63 5.58
N LYS A 147 -9.80 -13.82 5.83
CA LYS A 147 -9.85 -14.45 7.16
C LYS A 147 -9.08 -13.62 8.20
N ASP A 148 -7.92 -13.11 7.85
CA ASP A 148 -7.10 -12.30 8.76
C ASP A 148 -7.80 -10.99 9.10
N LEU A 149 -8.46 -10.37 8.13
CA LEU A 149 -9.19 -9.11 8.33
C LEU A 149 -10.51 -9.27 9.09
N PHE A 150 -11.27 -10.33 8.81
CA PHE A 150 -12.68 -10.42 9.19
C PHE A 150 -13.05 -11.63 10.04
N ALA A 151 -12.21 -12.66 10.14
CA ALA A 151 -12.49 -13.74 11.07
C ALA A 151 -12.37 -13.24 12.51
N GLU A 152 -13.39 -13.50 13.32
CA GLU A 152 -13.30 -13.29 14.75
C GLU A 152 -12.17 -14.17 15.30
N GLN A 153 -11.11 -13.54 15.76
CA GLN A 153 -10.03 -14.26 16.42
C GLN A 153 -10.48 -14.64 17.83
N SER A 154 -11.19 -15.74 17.92
CA SER A 154 -11.37 -16.43 19.18
C SER A 154 -10.00 -16.83 19.73
N GLY A 155 -9.37 -15.97 20.54
CA GLY A 155 -8.19 -16.28 21.34
C GLY A 155 -6.82 -15.96 20.80
N GLY A 156 -6.66 -15.52 19.53
CA GLY A 156 -5.32 -15.27 18.94
C GLY A 156 -4.67 -13.95 19.37
N VAL A 157 -5.44 -12.88 19.46
CA VAL A 157 -4.92 -11.55 19.83
C VAL A 157 -4.45 -11.50 21.29
N GLU A 158 -5.14 -12.21 22.18
CA GLU A 158 -4.70 -12.32 23.58
C GLU A 158 -3.43 -13.14 23.76
N ARG A 159 -3.19 -14.16 22.92
CA ARG A 159 -1.92 -14.89 22.89
C ARG A 159 -0.78 -14.00 22.43
N GLN A 160 -0.96 -13.31 21.32
CA GLN A 160 0.09 -12.46 20.75
C GLN A 160 0.43 -11.25 21.64
N ARG A 161 -0.55 -10.64 22.32
CA ARG A 161 -0.31 -9.62 23.35
C ARG A 161 0.44 -10.17 24.57
N ARG A 162 0.11 -11.39 25.01
CA ARG A 162 0.83 -12.05 26.12
C ARG A 162 2.27 -12.39 25.76
N ASP A 163 2.53 -12.79 24.53
CA ASP A 163 3.89 -13.13 24.07
C ASP A 163 4.77 -11.88 23.90
N LEU A 164 4.19 -10.74 23.52
CA LEU A 164 4.88 -9.44 23.44
C LEU A 164 5.15 -8.82 24.84
N GLN A 165 4.32 -9.13 25.84
CA GLN A 165 4.53 -8.65 27.21
C GLN A 165 5.50 -9.51 28.02
N ARG A 166 5.93 -10.65 27.48
CA ARG A 166 6.90 -11.57 28.14
C ARG A 166 8.33 -11.44 27.61
N LYS A 167 8.59 -10.54 26.67
CA LYS A 167 9.92 -10.15 26.20
C LYS A 167 10.27 -8.76 26.67
#